data_5e0a334c49a032916767fc09e1f637dc
#
_entry.id   5e0a334c49a032916767fc09e1f637dc
#
_cell.length_a   1.000
_cell.length_b   1.000
_cell.length_c   1.000
_cell.angle_alpha   90.00
_cell.angle_beta   90.00
_cell.angle_gamma   90.00
#
_symmetry.space_group_name_H-M   'P 1'
#
loop_
_entity.id
_entity.type
_entity.pdbx_description
1 polymer ?
#
loop_
_entity_poly.entity_id
_entity_poly.type
_entity_poly.pdbx_seq_one_letter_code
_entity_poly.pdbx_strand_id
1 'polypeptide(L)'
;MMHFELLRDRGILLVTPDGPLEKSDFARLAKEVDPFIASNGRLAGLMIRTKSFPGWESLSALVSHFRFVADHHRKIARIAVVTDSELLKILPRIADHFVKAEIRQFGFDRKDDALAWLEL
;
A
#
# COMPACT_ATOMS: atom_id res chain seq x y z
N MET A 1 -13.45 0.51 -3.52
CA MET A 1 -13.57 0.21 -2.08
C MET A 1 -12.34 -0.52 -1.59
N MET A 2 -11.99 -0.32 -0.34
CA MET A 2 -10.75 -0.83 0.20
C MET A 2 -10.94 -1.26 1.66
N HIS A 3 -10.45 -2.44 2.00
CA HIS A 3 -10.35 -2.87 3.38
C HIS A 3 -8.91 -2.72 3.84
N PHE A 4 -8.70 -2.34 5.09
CA PHE A 4 -7.35 -2.25 5.63
C PHE A 4 -7.32 -2.56 7.13
N GLU A 5 -6.17 -3.04 7.58
CA GLU A 5 -5.92 -3.37 8.97
C GLU A 5 -4.51 -2.93 9.35
N LEU A 6 -4.40 -2.18 10.44
CA LEU A 6 -3.10 -1.75 10.96
C LEU A 6 -2.66 -2.69 12.08
N LEU A 7 -1.57 -3.41 11.85
CA LEU A 7 -0.93 -4.26 12.84
C LEU A 7 0.01 -3.39 13.68
N ARG A 8 -0.50 -2.82 14.76
CA ARG A 8 0.19 -1.75 15.50
C ARG A 8 1.51 -2.19 16.15
N ASP A 9 1.56 -3.41 16.66
CA ASP A 9 2.77 -3.95 17.30
C ASP A 9 3.89 -4.24 16.30
N ARG A 10 3.55 -4.39 15.00
CA ARG A 10 4.52 -4.64 13.93
C ARG A 10 4.80 -3.41 13.09
N GLY A 11 3.91 -2.40 13.15
CA GLY A 11 3.99 -1.23 12.31
C GLY A 11 3.72 -1.51 10.84
N ILE A 12 2.83 -2.49 10.56
CA ILE A 12 2.50 -2.94 9.21
C ILE A 12 1.03 -2.67 8.92
N LEU A 13 0.76 -2.04 7.78
CA LEU A 13 -0.59 -1.81 7.28
C LEU A 13 -0.89 -2.82 6.18
N LEU A 14 -1.98 -3.59 6.36
CA LEU A 14 -2.48 -4.53 5.35
C LEU A 14 -3.62 -3.87 4.60
N VAL A 15 -3.52 -3.80 3.28
CA VAL A 15 -4.53 -3.19 2.41
C VAL A 15 -5.04 -4.22 1.43
N THR A 16 -6.36 -4.40 1.38
CA THR A 16 -7.03 -5.32 0.46
C THR A 16 -8.08 -4.56 -0.34
N PRO A 17 -7.80 -4.17 -1.59
CA PRO A 17 -8.80 -3.55 -2.44
C PRO A 17 -9.97 -4.51 -2.68
N ASP A 18 -11.17 -3.97 -2.67
CA ASP A 18 -12.43 -4.73 -2.82
C ASP A 18 -13.31 -4.04 -3.87
N GLY A 19 -12.73 -3.72 -5.01
CA GLY A 19 -13.38 -3.02 -6.10
C GLY A 19 -12.64 -1.73 -6.44
N PRO A 20 -13.18 -0.91 -7.36
CA PRO A 20 -12.52 0.32 -7.75
C PRO A 20 -12.22 1.22 -6.55
N LEU A 21 -11.04 1.82 -6.55
CA LEU A 21 -10.60 2.69 -5.47
C LEU A 21 -11.39 3.99 -5.46
N GLU A 22 -11.84 4.41 -4.28
CA GLU A 22 -12.64 5.60 -4.11
C GLU A 22 -11.83 6.69 -3.40
N LYS A 23 -12.20 7.95 -3.64
CA LYS A 23 -11.55 9.09 -2.99
C LYS A 23 -11.57 8.95 -1.45
N SER A 24 -12.70 8.50 -0.90
CA SER A 24 -12.86 8.33 0.54
C SER A 24 -11.96 7.25 1.13
N ASP A 25 -11.53 6.27 0.32
CA ASP A 25 -10.61 5.23 0.79
C ASP A 25 -9.29 5.85 1.29
N PHE A 26 -8.75 6.81 0.55
CA PHE A 26 -7.49 7.44 0.91
C PHE A 26 -7.61 8.35 2.13
N ALA A 27 -8.75 9.01 2.30
CA ALA A 27 -9.02 9.80 3.51
C ALA A 27 -9.09 8.90 4.74
N ARG A 28 -9.73 7.73 4.62
CA ARG A 28 -9.81 6.74 5.72
C ARG A 28 -8.44 6.17 6.06
N LEU A 29 -7.62 5.87 5.03
CA LEU A 29 -6.25 5.40 5.25
C LEU A 29 -5.42 6.43 6.00
N ALA A 30 -5.44 7.68 5.55
CA ALA A 30 -4.69 8.75 6.20
C ALA A 30 -5.11 8.94 7.66
N LYS A 31 -6.41 8.88 7.93
CA LYS A 31 -6.94 9.01 9.28
C LYS A 31 -6.42 7.91 10.22
N GLU A 32 -6.23 6.71 9.71
CA GLU A 32 -5.69 5.59 10.49
C GLU A 32 -4.17 5.66 10.61
N VAL A 33 -3.48 6.00 9.55
CA VAL A 33 -2.03 5.90 9.43
C VAL A 33 -1.31 7.12 10.01
N ASP A 34 -1.83 8.32 9.79
CA ASP A 34 -1.14 9.55 10.19
C ASP A 34 -0.87 9.65 11.69
N PRO A 35 -1.83 9.31 12.58
CA PRO A 35 -1.54 9.32 14.02
C PRO A 35 -0.48 8.28 14.40
N PHE A 36 -0.49 7.13 13.75
CA PHE A 36 0.51 6.09 14.01
C PHE A 36 1.91 6.57 13.61
N ILE A 37 2.04 7.17 12.44
CA ILE A 37 3.32 7.72 11.97
C ILE A 37 3.78 8.85 12.88
N ALA A 38 2.87 9.72 13.32
CA ALA A 38 3.22 10.81 14.23
C ALA A 38 3.80 10.28 15.55
N SER A 39 3.27 9.17 16.06
CA SER A 39 3.73 8.57 17.31
C SER A 39 4.98 7.70 17.16
N ASN A 40 5.16 7.05 16.00
CA ASN A 40 6.20 6.03 15.81
C ASN A 40 7.26 6.44 14.78
N GLY A 41 7.10 7.56 14.10
CA GLY A 41 8.05 8.08 13.12
C GLY A 41 7.81 7.57 11.69
N ARG A 42 7.38 6.33 11.53
CA ARG A 42 7.13 5.73 10.21
C ARG A 42 6.30 4.46 10.33
N LEU A 43 5.84 3.96 9.18
CA LEU A 43 5.36 2.59 9.02
C LEU A 43 6.54 1.71 8.62
N ALA A 44 6.71 0.57 9.27
CA ALA A 44 7.72 -0.41 8.88
C ALA A 44 7.37 -1.05 7.54
N GLY A 45 6.09 -1.29 7.28
CA GLY A 45 5.65 -1.92 6.05
C GLY A 45 4.22 -1.62 5.66
N LEU A 46 3.97 -1.75 4.36
CA LEU A 46 2.65 -1.69 3.76
C LEU A 46 2.52 -2.89 2.83
N MET A 47 1.47 -3.69 3.02
CA MET A 47 1.13 -4.77 2.10
C MET A 47 -0.12 -4.40 1.32
N ILE A 48 -0.04 -4.50 0.00
CA ILE A 48 -1.21 -4.38 -0.87
C ILE A 48 -1.43 -5.75 -1.49
N ARG A 49 -2.56 -6.38 -1.19
CA ARG A 49 -2.88 -7.71 -1.68
C ARG A 49 -4.14 -7.70 -2.51
N THR A 50 -4.01 -8.04 -3.80
CA THR A 50 -5.13 -8.10 -4.74
C THR A 50 -4.82 -9.04 -5.89
N LYS A 51 -5.84 -9.75 -6.39
CA LYS A 51 -5.65 -10.63 -7.55
C LYS A 51 -5.41 -9.85 -8.84
N SER A 52 -6.12 -8.72 -9.00
CA SER A 52 -6.06 -7.92 -10.20
C SER A 52 -6.17 -6.44 -9.86
N PHE A 53 -5.75 -5.58 -10.79
CA PHE A 53 -5.83 -4.14 -10.59
C PHE A 53 -7.29 -3.69 -10.54
N PRO A 54 -7.75 -3.06 -9.44
CA PRO A 54 -9.16 -2.74 -9.26
C PRO A 54 -9.61 -1.48 -10.00
N GLY A 55 -8.68 -0.61 -10.45
CA GLY A 55 -9.01 0.67 -11.06
C GLY A 55 -9.41 1.73 -10.05
N TRP A 56 -9.79 2.89 -10.57
CA TRP A 56 -10.28 4.03 -9.78
C TRP A 56 -11.72 4.32 -10.16
N GLU A 57 -12.56 4.62 -9.17
CA GLU A 57 -13.96 4.96 -9.40
C GLU A 57 -14.11 6.24 -10.21
N SER A 58 -13.19 7.19 -10.04
CA SER A 58 -13.23 8.50 -10.67
C SER A 58 -11.84 9.07 -10.85
N LEU A 59 -11.73 10.13 -11.66
CA LEU A 59 -10.49 10.89 -11.78
C LEU A 59 -10.08 11.48 -10.42
N SER A 60 -11.04 11.90 -9.63
CA SER A 60 -10.81 12.42 -8.29
C SER A 60 -10.15 11.37 -7.38
N ALA A 61 -10.57 10.10 -7.51
CA ALA A 61 -9.96 8.99 -6.76
C ALA A 61 -8.50 8.78 -7.19
N LEU A 62 -8.22 8.84 -8.49
CA LEU A 62 -6.85 8.73 -9.01
C LEU A 62 -5.96 9.83 -8.47
N VAL A 63 -6.43 11.08 -8.48
CA VAL A 63 -5.69 12.21 -7.95
C VAL A 63 -5.44 12.05 -6.44
N SER A 64 -6.44 11.57 -5.71
CA SER A 64 -6.31 11.32 -4.26
C SER A 64 -5.28 10.23 -3.99
N HIS A 65 -5.22 9.19 -4.82
CA HIS A 65 -4.22 8.13 -4.71
C HIS A 65 -2.80 8.70 -4.88
N PHE A 66 -2.56 9.46 -5.93
CA PHE A 66 -1.24 10.06 -6.17
C PHE A 66 -0.84 11.01 -5.05
N ARG A 67 -1.79 11.79 -4.54
CA ARG A 67 -1.53 12.69 -3.40
C ARG A 67 -1.17 11.90 -2.14
N PHE A 68 -1.88 10.82 -1.87
CA PHE A 68 -1.58 9.95 -0.73
C PHE A 68 -0.16 9.39 -0.84
N VAL A 69 0.22 8.88 -2.01
CA VAL A 69 1.58 8.37 -2.25
C VAL A 69 2.62 9.47 -2.05
N ALA A 70 2.38 10.66 -2.61
CA ALA A 70 3.31 11.78 -2.48
C ALA A 70 3.54 12.18 -1.03
N ASP A 71 2.47 12.14 -0.21
CA ASP A 71 2.54 12.55 1.19
C ASP A 71 3.13 11.47 2.11
N HIS A 72 3.09 10.20 1.73
CA HIS A 72 3.38 9.09 2.64
C HIS A 72 4.57 8.22 2.26
N HIS A 73 5.01 8.18 0.98
CA HIS A 73 6.02 7.21 0.55
C HIS A 73 7.34 7.32 1.31
N ARG A 74 7.69 8.51 1.79
CA ARG A 74 8.94 8.72 2.55
C ARG A 74 8.83 8.23 3.99
N LYS A 75 7.62 7.98 4.47
CA LYS A 75 7.33 7.54 5.83
C LYS A 75 7.00 6.06 5.90
N ILE A 76 7.18 5.34 4.81
CA ILE A 76 6.96 3.90 4.71
C ILE A 76 8.28 3.25 4.30
N ALA A 77 8.77 2.29 5.11
CA ALA A 77 10.06 1.68 4.85
C ALA A 77 10.01 0.69 3.68
N ARG A 78 9.02 -0.20 3.67
CA ARG A 78 8.88 -1.24 2.66
C ARG A 78 7.44 -1.41 2.21
N ILE A 79 7.25 -1.69 0.94
CA ILE A 79 5.93 -1.96 0.36
C ILE A 79 5.98 -3.31 -0.34
N ALA A 80 5.10 -4.24 0.06
CA ALA A 80 4.92 -5.52 -0.59
C ALA A 80 3.66 -5.49 -1.44
N VAL A 81 3.81 -5.80 -2.73
CA VAL A 81 2.68 -5.91 -3.67
C VAL A 81 2.44 -7.40 -3.90
N VAL A 82 1.37 -7.93 -3.30
CA VAL A 82 1.04 -9.36 -3.33
C VAL A 82 -0.06 -9.58 -4.34
N THR A 83 0.33 -10.00 -5.55
CA THR A 83 -0.58 -10.05 -6.68
C THR A 83 -0.11 -11.00 -7.77
N ASP A 84 -1.06 -11.51 -8.56
CA ASP A 84 -0.79 -12.22 -9.80
C ASP A 84 -1.07 -11.36 -11.04
N SER A 85 -1.49 -10.11 -10.87
CA SER A 85 -1.75 -9.20 -11.98
C SER A 85 -0.47 -8.87 -12.75
N GLU A 86 -0.49 -9.10 -14.07
CA GLU A 86 0.66 -8.77 -14.93
C GLU A 86 0.97 -7.26 -14.90
N LEU A 87 -0.08 -6.42 -14.87
CA LEU A 87 0.10 -4.97 -14.78
C LEU A 87 0.80 -4.58 -13.48
N LEU A 88 0.33 -5.13 -12.34
CA LEU A 88 0.88 -4.78 -11.03
C LEU A 88 2.27 -5.36 -10.79
N LYS A 89 2.68 -6.40 -11.54
CA LYS A 89 4.02 -6.96 -11.44
C LYS A 89 5.11 -6.01 -11.95
N ILE A 90 4.78 -5.13 -12.89
CA ILE A 90 5.75 -4.18 -13.44
C ILE A 90 5.80 -2.86 -12.68
N LEU A 91 4.78 -2.54 -11.87
CA LEU A 91 4.73 -1.30 -11.11
C LEU A 91 5.92 -1.08 -10.17
N PRO A 92 6.44 -2.10 -9.46
CA PRO A 92 7.61 -1.89 -8.59
C PRO A 92 8.82 -1.32 -9.33
N ARG A 93 9.06 -1.75 -10.58
CA ARG A 93 10.18 -1.22 -11.38
C ARG A 93 10.00 0.25 -11.72
N ILE A 94 8.77 0.65 -12.04
CA ILE A 94 8.46 2.03 -12.38
C ILE A 94 8.51 2.90 -11.11
N ALA A 95 7.88 2.42 -10.04
CA ALA A 95 7.77 3.16 -8.79
C ALA A 95 9.13 3.36 -8.11
N ASP A 96 10.09 2.46 -8.29
CA ASP A 96 11.44 2.58 -7.73
C ASP A 96 12.12 3.92 -8.06
N HIS A 97 11.76 4.53 -9.20
CA HIS A 97 12.31 5.82 -9.60
C HIS A 97 11.62 7.00 -8.91
N PHE A 98 10.43 6.82 -8.35
CA PHE A 98 9.60 7.91 -7.84
C PHE A 98 9.23 7.76 -6.36
N VAL A 99 9.39 6.57 -5.79
CA VAL A 99 8.96 6.26 -4.42
C VAL A 99 10.19 5.93 -3.58
N LYS A 100 10.28 6.54 -2.41
CA LYS A 100 11.41 6.34 -1.49
C LYS A 100 11.38 4.97 -0.82
N ALA A 101 10.19 4.40 -0.61
CA ALA A 101 10.05 3.09 -0.01
C ALA A 101 10.63 1.99 -0.89
N GLU A 102 11.18 0.94 -0.27
CA GLU A 102 11.61 -0.26 -0.99
C GLU A 102 10.37 -1.09 -1.37
N ILE A 103 10.21 -1.40 -2.65
CA ILE A 103 9.02 -2.08 -3.16
C ILE A 103 9.40 -3.44 -3.70
N ARG A 104 8.63 -4.48 -3.32
CA ARG A 104 8.83 -5.84 -3.82
C ARG A 104 7.50 -6.50 -4.15
N GLN A 105 7.46 -7.25 -5.26
CA GLN A 105 6.28 -7.99 -5.69
C GLN A 105 6.36 -9.45 -5.24
N PHE A 106 5.21 -10.00 -4.79
CA PHE A 106 5.06 -11.40 -4.42
C PHE A 106 3.83 -11.97 -5.11
N GLY A 107 3.81 -13.28 -5.38
CA GLY A 107 2.62 -13.95 -5.88
C GLY A 107 1.46 -13.84 -4.90
N PHE A 108 0.23 -13.90 -5.40
CA PHE A 108 -0.97 -13.72 -4.58
C PHE A 108 -1.05 -14.73 -3.42
N ASP A 109 -0.55 -15.95 -3.63
CA ASP A 109 -0.57 -17.01 -2.62
C ASP A 109 0.62 -16.94 -1.64
N ARG A 110 1.48 -15.93 -1.78
CA ARG A 110 2.70 -15.81 -0.97
C ARG A 110 2.60 -14.69 0.06
N LYS A 111 1.44 -14.53 0.66
CA LYS A 111 1.20 -13.51 1.70
C LYS A 111 2.17 -13.65 2.88
N ASP A 112 2.42 -14.89 3.33
CA ASP A 112 3.28 -15.12 4.48
C ASP A 112 4.74 -14.74 4.20
N ASP A 113 5.22 -15.01 2.99
CA ASP A 113 6.56 -14.58 2.57
C ASP A 113 6.67 -13.06 2.53
N ALA A 114 5.62 -12.40 2.06
CA ALA A 114 5.58 -10.94 2.02
C ALA A 114 5.61 -10.34 3.42
N LEU A 115 4.83 -10.90 4.36
CA LEU A 115 4.84 -10.46 5.76
C LEU A 115 6.22 -10.62 6.38
N ALA A 116 6.87 -11.76 6.15
CA ALA A 116 8.21 -12.02 6.67
C ALA A 116 9.21 -11.00 6.14
N TRP A 117 9.12 -10.65 4.86
CA TRP A 117 9.99 -9.64 4.27
C TRP A 117 9.75 -8.24 4.85
N LEU A 118 8.49 -7.89 5.09
CA LEU A 118 8.15 -6.59 5.69
C LEU A 118 8.67 -6.45 7.12
N GLU A 119 8.82 -7.57 7.83
CA GLU A 119 9.28 -7.60 9.22
C GLU A 119 10.81 -7.62 9.36
N LEU A 120 11.52 -7.76 8.26
CA LEU A 120 12.98 -7.67 8.28
C LEU A 120 13.42 -6.25 8.62
#